data_5ccdf56146898543908170a685da0573
#
_entry.id   5ccdf56146898543908170a685da0573
#
_cell.length_a   1.000
_cell.length_b   1.000
_cell.length_c   1.000
_cell.angle_alpha   90.00
_cell.angle_beta   90.00
_cell.angle_gamma   90.00
#
_symmetry.space_group_name_H-M   'P 1'
#
loop_
_entity.id
_entity.type
_entity.pdbx_description
1 polymer ?
#
loop_
_entity_poly.entity_id
_entity_poly.type
_entity_poly.pdbx_seq_one_letter_code
_entity_poly.pdbx_strand_id
1 'polypeptide(L)'
;KRLRKYLKDGQDFKEWLQNEAINYYELLKSYGDLRRDEQLGFQVQNEKFRVLVKGNKVKGFDERADIAEKRLVDYLNVWIEKKGDGDRNPIYKLAMSLIQRNEVGNLDYKSISRLYKLEEDFNDPEYSSIMKLFRESNVVEGTVVRFYFEEKDEDNQWTRIEPSFNKM
;
A
#
# COMPACT_ATOMS: atom_id res chain seq x y z
N LYS A 1 11.60 -24.19 22.76
CA LYS A 1 10.23 -24.68 23.06
C LYS A 1 9.26 -23.52 23.37
N ARG A 2 9.60 -22.58 24.31
CA ARG A 2 8.73 -21.43 24.69
C ARG A 2 8.45 -20.47 23.52
N LEU A 3 9.47 -20.11 22.73
CA LEU A 3 9.30 -19.23 21.57
C LEU A 3 8.33 -19.80 20.52
N ARG A 4 8.44 -21.12 20.23
CA ARG A 4 7.53 -21.75 19.26
C ARG A 4 6.08 -21.75 19.74
N LYS A 5 5.87 -21.94 21.07
CA LYS A 5 4.53 -21.83 21.65
C LYS A 5 3.97 -20.43 21.50
N TYR A 6 4.76 -19.40 21.85
CA TYR A 6 4.36 -18.00 21.72
C TYR A 6 3.99 -17.63 20.26
N LEU A 7 4.81 -18.06 19.30
CA LEU A 7 4.51 -17.81 17.88
C LEU A 7 3.22 -18.49 17.43
N LYS A 8 2.97 -19.71 17.92
CA LYS A 8 1.72 -20.42 17.64
C LYS A 8 0.52 -19.71 18.26
N ASP A 9 0.59 -19.40 19.55
CA ASP A 9 -0.48 -18.68 20.27
C ASP A 9 -0.78 -17.33 19.57
N GLY A 10 0.25 -16.63 19.07
CA GLY A 10 0.11 -15.39 18.31
C GLY A 10 -0.55 -15.58 16.93
N GLN A 11 -0.25 -16.68 16.23
CA GLN A 11 -0.91 -17.04 14.97
C GLN A 11 -2.39 -17.39 15.21
N ASP A 12 -2.67 -18.25 16.16
CA ASP A 12 -4.04 -18.65 16.53
C ASP A 12 -4.88 -17.43 16.93
N PHE A 13 -4.31 -16.50 17.68
CA PHE A 13 -4.96 -15.24 18.04
C PHE A 13 -5.23 -14.33 16.83
N LYS A 14 -4.27 -14.25 15.88
CA LYS A 14 -4.44 -13.48 14.66
C LYS A 14 -5.54 -14.05 13.77
N GLU A 15 -5.59 -15.36 13.61
CA GLU A 15 -6.65 -16.05 12.84
C GLU A 15 -8.02 -15.83 13.48
N TRP A 16 -8.12 -15.96 14.81
CA TRP A 16 -9.34 -15.65 15.52
C TRP A 16 -9.80 -14.20 15.27
N LEU A 17 -8.90 -13.21 15.41
CA LEU A 17 -9.21 -11.79 15.13
C LEU A 17 -9.69 -11.57 13.70
N GLN A 18 -9.10 -12.25 12.72
CA GLN A 18 -9.50 -12.14 11.32
C GLN A 18 -10.93 -12.67 11.11
N ASN A 19 -11.25 -13.81 11.69
CA ASN A 19 -12.58 -14.40 11.62
C ASN A 19 -13.64 -13.53 12.31
N GLU A 20 -13.34 -13.00 13.50
CA GLU A 20 -14.24 -12.08 14.20
C GLU A 20 -14.45 -10.76 13.41
N ALA A 21 -13.39 -10.25 12.77
CA ALA A 21 -13.51 -9.07 11.92
C ALA A 21 -14.40 -9.30 10.70
N ILE A 22 -14.32 -10.48 10.07
CA ILE A 22 -15.19 -10.86 8.96
C ILE A 22 -16.64 -11.00 9.43
N ASN A 23 -16.87 -11.72 10.53
CA ASN A 23 -18.21 -11.90 11.09
C ASN A 23 -18.85 -10.56 11.45
N TYR A 24 -18.11 -9.65 12.08
CA TYR A 24 -18.60 -8.33 12.41
C TYR A 24 -18.88 -7.48 11.17
N TYR A 25 -18.04 -7.58 10.15
CA TYR A 25 -18.25 -6.88 8.87
C TYR A 25 -19.52 -7.35 8.15
N GLU A 26 -19.79 -8.65 8.13
CA GLU A 26 -21.04 -9.20 7.57
C GLU A 26 -22.26 -8.77 8.39
N LEU A 27 -22.12 -8.69 9.72
CA LEU A 27 -23.15 -8.14 10.58
C LEU A 27 -23.44 -6.67 10.26
N LEU A 28 -22.43 -5.84 10.06
CA LEU A 28 -22.59 -4.44 9.67
C LEU A 28 -23.33 -4.28 8.34
N LYS A 29 -23.03 -5.14 7.37
CA LYS A 29 -23.75 -5.15 6.08
C LYS A 29 -25.23 -5.46 6.23
N SER A 30 -25.60 -6.29 7.18
CA SER A 30 -27.01 -6.63 7.43
C SER A 30 -27.84 -5.46 7.98
N TYR A 31 -27.21 -4.44 8.57
CA TYR A 31 -27.87 -3.25 9.09
C TYR A 31 -28.11 -2.14 8.04
N GLY A 32 -27.52 -2.26 6.86
CA GLY A 32 -27.67 -1.30 5.76
C GLY A 32 -26.42 -1.14 4.91
N ASP A 33 -26.54 -0.33 3.86
CA ASP A 33 -25.44 -0.05 2.96
C ASP A 33 -24.30 0.69 3.69
N LEU A 34 -23.13 0.14 3.65
CA LEU A 34 -21.91 0.82 4.08
C LEU A 34 -21.71 2.04 3.19
N ARG A 35 -21.29 3.18 3.76
CA ARG A 35 -21.06 4.45 3.04
C ARG A 35 -20.18 4.30 1.78
N ARG A 36 -19.40 3.22 1.71
CA ARG A 36 -18.63 2.77 0.54
C ARG A 36 -18.61 1.26 0.56
N ASP A 37 -18.93 0.62 -0.53
CA ASP A 37 -18.88 -0.86 -0.70
C ASP A 37 -17.50 -1.49 -0.39
N GLU A 38 -16.49 -0.67 -0.20
CA GLU A 38 -15.10 -1.06 0.04
C GLU A 38 -14.55 -0.56 1.38
N GLN A 39 -15.40 -0.15 2.32
CA GLN A 39 -14.94 0.30 3.64
C GLN A 39 -14.49 -0.90 4.48
N LEU A 40 -13.21 -1.27 4.34
CA LEU A 40 -12.57 -2.36 5.08
C LEU A 40 -12.08 -1.94 6.48
N GLY A 41 -12.49 -0.77 6.96
CA GLY A 41 -12.07 -0.23 8.25
C GLY A 41 -13.25 0.01 9.16
N PHE A 42 -13.18 -0.51 10.39
CA PHE A 42 -14.15 -0.27 11.45
C PHE A 42 -13.47 -0.25 12.82
N GLN A 43 -14.21 0.17 13.83
CA GLN A 43 -13.76 0.25 15.20
C GLN A 43 -14.79 -0.44 16.08
N VAL A 44 -14.30 -1.30 16.99
CA VAL A 44 -15.08 -1.91 18.07
C VAL A 44 -14.49 -1.45 19.40
N GLN A 45 -15.33 -1.03 20.32
CA GLN A 45 -14.86 -0.59 21.64
C GLN A 45 -15.84 -0.93 22.75
N ASN A 46 -15.30 -1.11 23.92
CA ASN A 46 -16.04 -1.10 25.19
C ASN A 46 -15.52 0.05 26.10
N GLU A 47 -15.85 0.01 27.37
CA GLU A 47 -15.45 1.06 28.33
C GLU A 47 -13.93 1.18 28.49
N LYS A 48 -13.18 0.07 28.34
CA LYS A 48 -11.75 -0.02 28.62
C LYS A 48 -10.87 -0.28 27.41
N PHE A 49 -11.39 -1.00 26.41
CA PHE A 49 -10.59 -1.44 25.27
C PHE A 49 -11.21 -1.02 23.96
N ARG A 50 -10.34 -0.73 22.99
CA ARG A 50 -10.71 -0.40 21.63
C ARG A 50 -9.84 -1.18 20.63
N VAL A 51 -10.47 -1.77 19.63
CA VAL A 51 -9.80 -2.42 18.51
C VAL A 51 -10.18 -1.68 17.24
N LEU A 52 -9.15 -1.16 16.54
CA LEU A 52 -9.32 -0.56 15.22
C LEU A 52 -8.87 -1.57 14.17
N VAL A 53 -9.75 -1.88 13.25
CA VAL A 53 -9.47 -2.73 12.09
C VAL A 53 -9.29 -1.82 10.88
N LYS A 54 -8.15 -1.94 10.19
CA LYS A 54 -7.86 -1.17 8.97
C LYS A 54 -7.51 -2.14 7.85
N GLY A 55 -8.35 -2.16 6.82
CA GLY A 55 -8.04 -2.85 5.59
C GLY A 55 -7.33 -1.91 4.61
N ASN A 56 -6.19 -2.33 4.11
CA ASN A 56 -5.45 -1.62 3.07
C ASN A 56 -5.39 -2.49 1.83
N LYS A 57 -5.85 -1.96 0.70
CA LYS A 57 -5.67 -2.61 -0.60
C LYS A 57 -4.18 -2.62 -0.94
N VAL A 58 -3.65 -3.78 -1.25
CA VAL A 58 -2.32 -3.92 -1.83
C VAL A 58 -2.48 -3.71 -3.32
N LYS A 59 -1.81 -2.68 -3.82
CA LYS A 59 -1.82 -2.34 -5.24
C LYS A 59 -0.56 -2.91 -5.89
N GLY A 60 -0.75 -3.49 -7.05
CA GLY A 60 0.30 -3.97 -7.93
C GLY A 60 0.02 -3.58 -9.37
N PHE A 61 0.64 -4.27 -10.30
CA PHE A 61 0.55 -4.02 -11.72
C PHE A 61 0.35 -5.32 -12.50
N ASP A 62 -0.42 -5.28 -13.57
CA ASP A 62 -0.49 -6.36 -14.56
C ASP A 62 0.59 -6.21 -15.65
N GLU A 63 0.60 -7.11 -16.63
CA GLU A 63 1.63 -7.19 -17.69
C GLU A 63 1.73 -5.92 -18.55
N ARG A 64 0.70 -5.07 -18.55
CA ARG A 64 0.73 -3.78 -19.26
C ARG A 64 1.77 -2.83 -18.69
N ALA A 65 2.11 -2.99 -17.40
CA ALA A 65 3.16 -2.21 -16.79
C ALA A 65 4.55 -2.51 -17.35
N ASP A 66 4.81 -3.73 -17.81
CA ASP A 66 6.08 -4.09 -18.46
C ASP A 66 6.25 -3.34 -19.78
N ILE A 67 5.14 -3.17 -20.52
CA ILE A 67 5.12 -2.38 -21.76
C ILE A 67 5.34 -0.89 -21.43
N ALA A 68 4.68 -0.39 -20.37
CA ALA A 68 4.83 1.00 -19.94
C ALA A 68 6.26 1.30 -19.47
N GLU A 69 6.89 0.38 -18.72
CA GLU A 69 8.28 0.48 -18.27
C GLU A 69 9.23 0.58 -19.44
N LYS A 70 9.12 -0.34 -20.40
CA LYS A 70 9.96 -0.31 -21.60
C LYS A 70 9.82 0.99 -22.38
N ARG A 71 8.58 1.43 -22.64
CA ARG A 71 8.32 2.69 -23.33
C ARG A 71 8.88 3.89 -22.57
N LEU A 72 8.82 3.89 -21.23
CA LEU A 72 9.36 4.95 -20.42
C LEU A 72 10.89 5.01 -20.50
N VAL A 73 11.58 3.88 -20.44
CA VAL A 73 13.03 3.82 -20.61
C VAL A 73 13.45 4.35 -21.99
N ASP A 74 12.79 3.89 -23.04
CA ASP A 74 13.06 4.33 -24.41
C ASP A 74 12.83 5.85 -24.55
N TYR A 75 11.72 6.35 -24.01
CA TYR A 75 11.41 7.79 -24.00
C TYR A 75 12.47 8.60 -23.23
N LEU A 76 12.85 8.17 -22.02
CA LEU A 76 13.84 8.88 -21.20
C LEU A 76 15.21 8.94 -21.88
N ASN A 77 15.63 7.88 -22.56
CA ASN A 77 16.88 7.86 -23.32
C ASN A 77 16.86 8.88 -24.46
N VAL A 78 15.80 8.92 -25.25
CA VAL A 78 15.65 9.91 -26.36
C VAL A 78 15.53 11.32 -25.79
N TRP A 79 14.82 11.51 -24.68
CA TRP A 79 14.62 12.81 -24.05
C TRP A 79 15.95 13.39 -23.54
N ILE A 80 16.80 12.57 -22.90
CA ILE A 80 18.08 13.03 -22.36
C ILE A 80 19.11 13.34 -23.46
N GLU A 81 19.09 12.58 -24.56
CA GLU A 81 19.92 12.88 -25.73
C GLU A 81 19.60 14.26 -26.32
N LYS A 82 18.30 14.58 -26.47
CA LYS A 82 17.83 15.89 -26.94
C LYS A 82 18.22 17.03 -26.01
N LYS A 83 18.29 16.80 -24.69
CA LYS A 83 18.67 17.82 -23.70
C LYS A 83 20.18 18.12 -23.69
N GLY A 84 21.01 17.19 -24.12
CA GLY A 84 22.47 17.33 -24.13
C GLY A 84 23.14 17.25 -22.77
N ASP A 85 22.39 17.04 -21.68
CA ASP A 85 22.90 16.97 -20.31
C ASP A 85 23.49 15.59 -19.96
N GLY A 86 23.26 14.59 -20.81
CA GLY A 86 23.64 13.21 -20.57
C GLY A 86 22.95 12.64 -19.31
N ASP A 87 23.49 11.55 -18.81
CA ASP A 87 23.01 10.84 -17.62
C ASP A 87 23.11 11.63 -16.31
N ARG A 88 23.67 12.85 -16.33
CA ARG A 88 23.80 13.73 -15.14
C ARG A 88 22.54 14.49 -14.81
N ASN A 89 21.56 14.55 -15.71
CA ASN A 89 20.30 15.26 -15.49
C ASN A 89 19.56 14.72 -14.27
N PRO A 90 19.18 15.54 -13.26
CA PRO A 90 18.53 15.08 -12.05
C PRO A 90 17.17 14.43 -12.28
N ILE A 91 16.38 14.93 -13.22
CA ILE A 91 15.04 14.39 -13.54
C ILE A 91 15.18 13.02 -14.18
N TYR A 92 16.13 12.85 -15.12
CA TYR A 92 16.43 11.55 -15.70
C TYR A 92 16.83 10.52 -14.65
N LYS A 93 17.79 10.87 -13.77
CA LYS A 93 18.22 10.00 -12.66
C LYS A 93 17.08 9.62 -11.74
N LEU A 94 16.25 10.59 -11.37
CA LEU A 94 15.08 10.36 -10.52
C LEU A 94 14.11 9.40 -11.20
N ALA A 95 13.73 9.65 -12.45
CA ALA A 95 12.81 8.80 -13.19
C ALA A 95 13.35 7.37 -13.32
N MET A 96 14.61 7.20 -13.69
CA MET A 96 15.28 5.90 -13.79
C MET A 96 15.33 5.16 -12.46
N SER A 97 15.51 5.86 -11.33
CA SER A 97 15.49 5.26 -10.00
C SER A 97 14.10 4.78 -9.58
N LEU A 98 13.05 5.47 -10.02
CA LEU A 98 11.66 5.16 -9.66
C LEU A 98 11.08 3.95 -10.40
N ILE A 99 11.64 3.59 -11.57
CA ILE A 99 11.24 2.42 -12.35
C ILE A 99 12.02 1.16 -12.00
N GLN A 100 12.98 1.24 -11.06
CA GLN A 100 13.73 0.06 -10.64
C GLN A 100 12.81 -0.95 -9.96
N ARG A 101 12.96 -2.22 -10.37
CA ARG A 101 12.24 -3.34 -9.75
C ARG A 101 12.84 -3.68 -8.40
N ASN A 102 11.99 -4.15 -7.50
CA ASN A 102 12.42 -4.65 -6.20
C ASN A 102 13.14 -6.01 -6.33
N GLU A 103 13.65 -6.55 -5.21
CA GLU A 103 14.39 -7.83 -5.15
C GLU A 103 13.57 -9.03 -5.69
N VAL A 104 12.25 -8.93 -5.69
CA VAL A 104 11.32 -9.97 -6.20
C VAL A 104 11.03 -9.78 -7.70
N GLY A 105 11.50 -8.69 -8.30
CA GLY A 105 11.29 -8.39 -9.72
C GLY A 105 10.01 -7.59 -10.02
N ASN A 106 9.32 -7.08 -8.99
CA ASN A 106 8.09 -6.30 -9.15
C ASN A 106 8.35 -4.80 -9.13
N LEU A 107 7.53 -4.05 -9.88
CA LEU A 107 7.48 -2.59 -9.77
C LEU A 107 6.81 -2.16 -8.46
N ASP A 108 7.40 -1.18 -7.78
CA ASP A 108 6.79 -0.62 -6.57
C ASP A 108 5.75 0.46 -6.91
N TYR A 109 4.51 0.22 -6.48
CA TYR A 109 3.40 1.15 -6.74
C TYR A 109 3.68 2.58 -6.26
N LYS A 110 4.36 2.75 -5.12
CA LYS A 110 4.65 4.08 -4.57
C LYS A 110 5.68 4.82 -5.43
N SER A 111 6.67 4.10 -5.93
CA SER A 111 7.70 4.65 -6.82
C SER A 111 7.08 5.07 -8.15
N ILE A 112 6.28 4.22 -8.77
CA ILE A 112 5.57 4.57 -10.01
C ILE A 112 4.60 5.74 -9.81
N SER A 113 3.92 5.83 -8.65
CA SER A 113 3.04 6.97 -8.34
C SER A 113 3.77 8.32 -8.29
N ARG A 114 5.08 8.32 -8.03
CA ARG A 114 5.89 9.54 -8.08
C ARG A 114 6.20 9.98 -9.50
N LEU A 115 6.28 9.05 -10.46
CA LEU A 115 6.44 9.38 -11.88
C LEU A 115 5.25 10.19 -12.41
N TYR A 116 4.03 9.94 -11.91
CA TYR A 116 2.85 10.74 -12.29
C TYR A 116 3.01 12.22 -11.94
N LYS A 117 3.77 12.57 -10.90
CA LYS A 117 4.01 13.96 -10.51
C LYS A 117 5.00 14.67 -11.43
N LEU A 118 5.83 13.92 -12.15
CA LEU A 118 6.78 14.47 -13.11
C LEU A 118 6.11 14.77 -14.47
N GLU A 119 4.81 14.49 -14.63
CA GLU A 119 4.08 14.71 -15.88
C GLU A 119 4.07 16.20 -16.28
N GLU A 120 3.98 17.09 -15.29
CA GLU A 120 4.06 18.54 -15.52
C GLU A 120 5.48 19.00 -15.88
N ASP A 121 6.52 18.37 -15.31
CA ASP A 121 7.93 18.71 -15.55
C ASP A 121 8.36 18.29 -16.97
N PHE A 122 7.91 17.13 -17.43
CA PHE A 122 8.17 16.67 -18.80
C PHE A 122 7.33 17.43 -19.83
N ASN A 123 6.07 17.73 -19.50
CA ASN A 123 5.09 18.42 -20.35
C ASN A 123 5.08 17.89 -21.80
N ASP A 124 5.00 16.58 -21.93
CA ASP A 124 5.13 15.85 -23.18
C ASP A 124 3.99 14.85 -23.34
N PRO A 125 3.23 14.88 -24.47
CA PRO A 125 2.11 13.96 -24.71
C PRO A 125 2.51 12.48 -24.70
N GLU A 126 3.72 12.14 -25.10
CA GLU A 126 4.19 10.75 -25.08
C GLU A 126 4.44 10.29 -23.64
N TYR A 127 5.06 11.13 -22.79
CA TYR A 127 5.19 10.85 -21.37
C TYR A 127 3.82 10.64 -20.73
N SER A 128 2.86 11.52 -21.00
CA SER A 128 1.49 11.39 -20.49
C SER A 128 0.81 10.11 -20.95
N SER A 129 1.01 9.69 -22.20
CA SER A 129 0.51 8.41 -22.71
C SER A 129 1.09 7.21 -21.96
N ILE A 130 2.38 7.24 -21.62
CA ILE A 130 3.04 6.19 -20.84
C ILE A 130 2.49 6.17 -19.41
N MET A 131 2.34 7.34 -18.79
CA MET A 131 1.75 7.44 -17.45
C MET A 131 0.30 6.95 -17.41
N LYS A 132 -0.47 7.18 -18.46
CA LYS A 132 -1.81 6.63 -18.60
C LYS A 132 -1.78 5.10 -18.63
N LEU A 133 -0.87 4.49 -19.37
CA LEU A 133 -0.71 3.03 -19.42
C LEU A 133 -0.36 2.43 -18.06
N PHE A 134 0.52 3.08 -17.28
CA PHE A 134 0.77 2.69 -15.89
C PHE A 134 -0.46 2.79 -15.00
N ARG A 135 -1.29 3.84 -15.15
CA ARG A 135 -2.54 3.96 -14.38
C ARG A 135 -3.54 2.86 -14.74
N GLU A 136 -3.65 2.51 -16.02
CA GLU A 136 -4.54 1.46 -16.50
C GLU A 136 -4.08 0.05 -16.14
N SER A 137 -2.77 -0.14 -15.91
CA SER A 137 -2.19 -1.42 -15.46
C SER A 137 -2.31 -1.65 -13.95
N ASN A 138 -2.81 -0.66 -13.19
CA ASN A 138 -3.00 -0.81 -11.76
C ASN A 138 -4.05 -1.88 -11.44
N VAL A 139 -3.66 -2.84 -10.60
CA VAL A 139 -4.55 -3.88 -10.08
C VAL A 139 -4.51 -3.92 -8.55
N VAL A 140 -5.58 -4.43 -7.95
CA VAL A 140 -5.61 -4.73 -6.52
C VAL A 140 -5.24 -6.20 -6.35
N GLU A 141 -4.02 -6.47 -5.90
CA GLU A 141 -3.50 -7.82 -5.69
C GLU A 141 -4.09 -8.49 -4.45
N GLY A 142 -4.57 -7.70 -3.49
CA GLY A 142 -5.13 -8.23 -2.26
C GLY A 142 -5.49 -7.14 -1.26
N THR A 143 -5.88 -7.58 -0.08
CA THR A 143 -6.18 -6.71 1.06
C THR A 143 -5.40 -7.19 2.27
N VAL A 144 -4.65 -6.29 2.88
CA VAL A 144 -3.99 -6.54 4.16
C VAL A 144 -4.82 -5.91 5.27
N VAL A 145 -5.30 -6.74 6.19
CA VAL A 145 -6.02 -6.30 7.38
C VAL A 145 -5.02 -6.09 8.51
N ARG A 146 -5.06 -4.93 9.14
CA ARG A 146 -4.23 -4.56 10.30
C ARG A 146 -5.10 -4.28 11.49
N PHE A 147 -4.68 -4.79 12.64
CA PHE A 147 -5.32 -4.59 13.93
C PHE A 147 -4.49 -3.64 14.78
N TYR A 148 -5.16 -2.67 15.41
CA TYR A 148 -4.57 -1.77 16.37
C TYR A 148 -5.38 -1.86 17.66
N PHE A 149 -4.68 -2.01 18.77
CA PHE A 149 -5.27 -2.20 20.09
C PHE A 149 -4.99 -0.97 20.93
N GLU A 150 -5.98 -0.51 21.65
CA GLU A 150 -5.86 0.62 22.55
C GLU A 150 -6.60 0.32 23.84
N GLU A 151 -6.09 0.81 24.96
CA GLU A 151 -6.74 0.77 26.27
C GLU A 151 -6.85 2.18 26.84
N LYS A 152 -7.80 2.38 27.75
CA LYS A 152 -7.89 3.61 28.51
C LYS A 152 -6.94 3.57 29.69
N ASP A 153 -6.16 4.62 29.83
CA ASP A 153 -5.34 4.87 31.00
C ASP A 153 -6.15 5.45 32.18
N GLU A 154 -5.46 5.79 33.28
CA GLU A 154 -6.07 6.35 34.49
C GLU A 154 -6.73 7.72 34.24
N ASP A 155 -6.27 8.45 33.23
CA ASP A 155 -6.80 9.77 32.81
C ASP A 155 -7.93 9.66 31.75
N ASN A 156 -8.46 8.45 31.51
CA ASN A 156 -9.44 8.17 30.46
C ASN A 156 -8.97 8.47 29.01
N GLN A 157 -7.66 8.54 28.78
CA GLN A 157 -7.09 8.71 27.45
C GLN A 157 -6.81 7.34 26.82
N TRP A 158 -7.02 7.25 25.49
CA TRP A 158 -6.73 6.03 24.74
C TRP A 158 -5.23 5.91 24.49
N THR A 159 -4.60 4.90 25.08
CA THR A 159 -3.20 4.55 24.89
C THR A 159 -3.05 3.30 24.06
N ARG A 160 -2.06 3.28 23.17
CA ARG A 160 -1.85 2.17 22.24
C ARG A 160 -1.16 1.00 22.91
N ILE A 161 -1.75 -0.19 22.76
CA ILE A 161 -1.11 -1.46 23.12
C ILE A 161 -0.39 -2.00 21.89
N GLU A 162 0.93 -2.15 21.95
CA GLU A 162 1.70 -2.76 20.88
C GLU A 162 2.16 -4.16 21.26
N PRO A 163 1.63 -5.21 20.60
CA PRO A 163 2.01 -6.60 20.90
C PRO A 163 3.38 -6.93 20.25
N SER A 164 4.41 -6.16 20.60
CA SER A 164 5.76 -6.32 20.06
C SER A 164 6.77 -6.43 21.22
N PHE A 165 7.66 -7.41 21.15
CA PHE A 165 8.73 -7.60 22.13
C PHE A 165 9.61 -6.37 22.35
N ASN A 166 9.77 -5.55 21.33
CA ASN A 166 10.64 -4.36 21.43
C ASN A 166 9.98 -3.19 22.17
N LYS A 167 8.72 -3.35 22.60
CA LYS A 167 7.94 -2.30 23.26
C LYS A 167 7.19 -2.80 24.52
N MET A 168 7.53 -4.01 24.99
CA MET A 168 7.07 -4.55 26.25
C MET A 168 8.01 -4.16 27.38
#